data_3d4b2a53c1b93e6438fb5dd8aaab8c98
#
_entry.id   3d4b2a53c1b93e6438fb5dd8aaab8c98
#
_cell.length_a   1.000
_cell.length_b   1.000
_cell.length_c   1.000
_cell.angle_alpha   90.00
_cell.angle_beta   90.00
_cell.angle_gamma   90.00
#
_symmetry.space_group_name_H-M   'P 1'
#
loop_
_entity.id
_entity.type
_entity.pdbx_description
1 polymer ?
#
loop_
_entity_poly.entity_id
_entity_poly.type
_entity_poly.pdbx_seq_one_letter_code
_entity_poly.pdbx_strand_id
1 'polypeptide(L)'
;MKKEEQFLLWFEQLERKDVDIVGGKSSSLGEMTAKTDVPVPYGFATTAYAYRYFIKESGLEEKMRTILSELTDVENSALLRDVSARLREAIMAEKMPQDLQDAIGAAYVELGKRVGEENPYVAVRSSATAEDLPDASFAGQQDTYLNVQGAETIIAKVKECYASCFTDRAVYYREKQGFDHIEVALSAVVQMMVFSKSAGVMFTVNVATGDDNNILIEAAFGLGEYVVQGTVTPDNYTVSKH
;
A
#
# COMPACT_ATOMS: atom_id res chain seq x y z
N MET A 1 -11.57 16.80 -14.26
CA MET A 1 -11.41 15.32 -14.35
C MET A 1 -11.93 14.75 -13.05
N LYS A 2 -12.70 13.69 -13.09
CA LYS A 2 -13.20 13.04 -11.87
C LYS A 2 -12.04 12.37 -11.12
N LYS A 3 -12.14 12.18 -9.81
CA LYS A 3 -11.10 11.50 -9.00
C LYS A 3 -10.78 10.10 -9.53
N GLU A 4 -11.80 9.37 -9.94
CA GLU A 4 -11.72 8.00 -10.45
C GLU A 4 -10.96 7.85 -11.77
N GLU A 5 -10.69 8.99 -12.46
CA GLU A 5 -10.00 9.03 -13.76
C GLU A 5 -8.60 9.65 -13.67
N GLN A 6 -8.14 9.99 -12.47
CA GLN A 6 -6.82 10.55 -12.21
C GLN A 6 -5.81 9.44 -11.89
N PHE A 7 -4.57 9.56 -12.33
CA PHE A 7 -3.50 8.62 -11.99
C PHE A 7 -3.08 8.73 -10.53
N LEU A 8 -3.15 9.94 -9.96
CA LEU A 8 -2.64 10.26 -8.63
C LEU A 8 -3.58 11.19 -7.90
N LEU A 9 -3.62 11.06 -6.58
CA LEU A 9 -4.31 11.96 -5.66
C LEU A 9 -3.41 12.26 -4.47
N TRP A 10 -3.33 13.55 -4.10
CA TRP A 10 -2.66 13.98 -2.89
C TRP A 10 -3.51 13.67 -1.66
N PHE A 11 -2.88 13.49 -0.48
CA PHE A 11 -3.64 13.15 0.73
C PHE A 11 -4.72 14.20 1.06
N GLU A 12 -4.45 15.49 0.86
CA GLU A 12 -5.42 16.56 1.06
C GLU A 12 -6.64 16.51 0.12
N GLN A 13 -6.57 15.70 -0.92
CA GLN A 13 -7.69 15.48 -1.85
C GLN A 13 -8.54 14.25 -1.48
N LEU A 14 -8.08 13.45 -0.50
CA LEU A 14 -8.67 12.17 -0.15
C LEU A 14 -9.60 12.28 1.06
N GLU A 15 -10.62 11.45 1.06
CA GLU A 15 -11.56 11.26 2.15
C GLU A 15 -11.73 9.77 2.44
N ARG A 16 -12.30 9.42 3.59
CA ARG A 16 -12.56 8.01 3.97
C ARG A 16 -13.35 7.23 2.92
N LYS A 17 -14.29 7.88 2.23
CA LYS A 17 -15.12 7.27 1.18
C LYS A 17 -14.34 6.90 -0.10
N ASP A 18 -13.11 7.41 -0.29
CA ASP A 18 -12.30 7.17 -1.49
C ASP A 18 -11.55 5.81 -1.45
N VAL A 19 -11.95 4.91 -0.55
CA VAL A 19 -11.35 3.56 -0.37
C VAL A 19 -11.30 2.78 -1.69
N ASP A 20 -12.35 2.85 -2.50
CA ASP A 20 -12.41 2.14 -3.79
C ASP A 20 -11.47 2.73 -4.86
N ILE A 21 -10.96 3.94 -4.62
CA ILE A 21 -10.07 4.66 -5.53
C ILE A 21 -8.60 4.47 -5.14
N VAL A 22 -8.29 4.54 -3.83
CA VAL A 22 -6.90 4.57 -3.33
C VAL A 22 -6.58 3.57 -2.22
N GLY A 23 -7.54 2.72 -1.86
CA GLY A 23 -7.39 1.75 -0.78
C GLY A 23 -7.48 2.34 0.63
N GLY A 24 -7.60 1.46 1.62
CA GLY A 24 -7.88 1.81 3.01
C GLY A 24 -6.79 2.69 3.66
N LYS A 25 -5.51 2.40 3.42
CA LYS A 25 -4.40 3.18 3.99
C LYS A 25 -4.39 4.62 3.49
N SER A 26 -4.51 4.80 2.17
CA SER A 26 -4.49 6.13 1.55
C SER A 26 -5.70 6.98 1.97
N SER A 27 -6.89 6.40 1.96
CA SER A 27 -8.12 7.09 2.37
C SER A 27 -8.09 7.49 3.85
N SER A 28 -7.51 6.65 4.71
CA SER A 28 -7.32 6.95 6.14
C SER A 28 -6.31 8.10 6.36
N LEU A 29 -5.19 8.12 5.62
CA LEU A 29 -4.24 9.23 5.66
C LEU A 29 -4.88 10.54 5.21
N GLY A 30 -5.69 10.50 4.14
CA GLY A 30 -6.45 11.65 3.67
C GLY A 30 -7.44 12.17 4.70
N GLU A 31 -8.21 11.29 5.31
CA GLU A 31 -9.16 11.62 6.38
C GLU A 31 -8.47 12.30 7.56
N MET A 32 -7.31 11.75 8.00
CA MET A 32 -6.52 12.36 9.07
C MET A 32 -5.99 13.74 8.68
N THR A 33 -5.47 13.88 7.46
CA THR A 33 -4.97 15.17 6.96
C THR A 33 -6.06 16.23 6.91
N ALA A 34 -7.30 15.85 6.53
CA ALA A 34 -8.40 16.80 6.36
C ALA A 34 -9.14 17.14 7.66
N LYS A 35 -9.22 16.20 8.62
CA LYS A 35 -10.15 16.30 9.75
C LYS A 35 -9.49 16.28 11.14
N THR A 36 -8.18 16.16 11.20
CA THR A 36 -7.47 16.14 12.50
C THR A 36 -6.27 17.08 12.49
N ASP A 37 -5.79 17.43 13.69
CA ASP A 37 -4.56 18.20 13.86
C ASP A 37 -3.30 17.30 13.92
N VAL A 38 -3.45 16.01 13.60
CA VAL A 38 -2.31 15.07 13.54
C VAL A 38 -1.40 15.45 12.38
N PRO A 39 -0.10 15.66 12.60
CA PRO A 39 0.83 16.03 11.55
C PRO A 39 1.13 14.84 10.63
N VAL A 40 0.27 14.61 9.64
CA VAL A 40 0.49 13.58 8.62
C VAL A 40 1.58 14.05 7.66
N PRO A 41 2.67 13.28 7.47
CA PRO A 41 3.69 13.64 6.49
C PRO A 41 3.11 13.72 5.08
N TYR A 42 3.58 14.69 4.28
CA TYR A 42 3.13 14.87 2.90
C TYR A 42 3.27 13.61 2.07
N GLY A 43 2.34 13.43 1.14
CA GLY A 43 2.37 12.29 0.23
C GLY A 43 1.21 12.31 -0.75
N PHE A 44 1.29 11.36 -1.66
CA PHE A 44 0.26 11.10 -2.66
C PHE A 44 0.06 9.58 -2.81
N ALA A 45 -1.04 9.22 -3.43
CA ALA A 45 -1.33 7.83 -3.76
C ALA A 45 -1.59 7.69 -5.26
N THR A 46 -1.09 6.61 -5.88
CA THR A 46 -1.60 6.19 -7.18
C THR A 46 -3.03 5.66 -6.99
N THR A 47 -3.85 5.72 -8.02
CA THR A 47 -5.24 5.26 -7.93
C THR A 47 -5.41 3.84 -8.47
N ALA A 48 -6.54 3.21 -8.18
CA ALA A 48 -6.98 1.97 -8.82
C ALA A 48 -7.07 2.12 -10.36
N TYR A 49 -7.42 3.34 -10.84
CA TYR A 49 -7.40 3.66 -12.26
C TYR A 49 -5.98 3.56 -12.84
N ALA A 50 -4.97 4.11 -12.17
CA ALA A 50 -3.57 4.02 -12.61
C ALA A 50 -3.09 2.57 -12.72
N TYR A 51 -3.46 1.72 -11.76
CA TYR A 51 -3.16 0.29 -11.81
C TYR A 51 -3.82 -0.39 -13.03
N ARG A 52 -5.14 -0.21 -13.19
CA ARG A 52 -5.89 -0.79 -14.32
C ARG A 52 -5.39 -0.27 -15.67
N TYR A 53 -5.06 1.02 -15.75
CA TYR A 53 -4.46 1.63 -16.92
C TYR A 53 -3.13 0.96 -17.27
N PHE A 54 -2.24 0.76 -16.31
CA PHE A 54 -0.98 0.04 -16.53
C PHE A 54 -1.23 -1.37 -17.05
N ILE A 55 -2.06 -2.16 -16.39
CA ILE A 55 -2.36 -3.55 -16.79
C ILE A 55 -2.91 -3.60 -18.24
N LYS A 56 -3.81 -2.69 -18.58
CA LYS A 56 -4.44 -2.65 -19.90
C LYS A 56 -3.48 -2.19 -21.00
N GLU A 57 -2.83 -1.03 -20.80
CA GLU A 57 -1.99 -0.42 -21.86
C GLU A 57 -0.70 -1.21 -22.11
N SER A 58 -0.21 -1.98 -21.16
CA SER A 58 0.92 -2.88 -21.34
C SER A 58 0.55 -4.24 -21.94
N GLY A 59 -0.74 -4.52 -22.16
CA GLY A 59 -1.22 -5.83 -22.64
C GLY A 59 -1.09 -6.96 -21.61
N LEU A 60 -0.85 -6.62 -20.35
CA LEU A 60 -0.66 -7.60 -19.26
C LEU A 60 -1.92 -8.42 -19.00
N GLU A 61 -3.10 -7.88 -19.18
CA GLU A 61 -4.36 -8.55 -18.82
C GLU A 61 -4.48 -9.94 -19.45
N GLU A 62 -4.29 -10.05 -20.76
CA GLU A 62 -4.39 -11.32 -21.47
C GLU A 62 -3.32 -12.33 -21.02
N LYS A 63 -2.09 -11.85 -20.84
CA LYS A 63 -0.97 -12.65 -20.33
C LYS A 63 -1.24 -13.19 -18.93
N MET A 64 -1.76 -12.35 -18.07
CA MET A 64 -2.09 -12.72 -16.67
C MET A 64 -3.27 -13.70 -16.62
N ARG A 65 -4.32 -13.50 -17.43
CA ARG A 65 -5.43 -14.47 -17.54
C ARG A 65 -4.94 -15.83 -18.02
N THR A 66 -4.00 -15.85 -18.97
CA THR A 66 -3.37 -17.10 -19.44
C THR A 66 -2.63 -17.81 -18.30
N ILE A 67 -1.79 -17.09 -17.55
CA ILE A 67 -1.06 -17.67 -16.41
C ILE A 67 -2.03 -18.17 -15.34
N LEU A 68 -3.06 -17.39 -15.01
CA LEU A 68 -4.08 -17.75 -14.01
C LEU A 68 -4.87 -19.00 -14.41
N SER A 69 -5.13 -19.23 -15.71
CA SER A 69 -5.85 -20.42 -16.18
C SER A 69 -5.11 -21.74 -15.89
N GLU A 70 -3.82 -21.67 -15.61
CA GLU A 70 -3.01 -22.82 -15.22
C GLU A 70 -3.18 -23.20 -13.74
N LEU A 71 -3.76 -22.31 -12.91
CA LEU A 71 -4.04 -22.58 -11.50
C LEU A 71 -5.29 -23.47 -11.36
N THR A 72 -5.13 -24.75 -11.64
CA THR A 72 -6.22 -25.73 -11.61
C THR A 72 -6.54 -26.25 -10.22
N ASP A 73 -5.60 -26.09 -9.28
CA ASP A 73 -5.76 -26.52 -7.87
C ASP A 73 -4.98 -25.55 -6.96
N VAL A 74 -5.70 -24.70 -6.26
CA VAL A 74 -5.14 -23.70 -5.35
C VAL A 74 -4.55 -24.32 -4.07
N GLU A 75 -4.95 -25.55 -3.71
CA GLU A 75 -4.39 -26.30 -2.57
C GLU A 75 -3.00 -26.88 -2.91
N ASN A 76 -2.68 -27.00 -4.18
CA ASN A 76 -1.34 -27.36 -4.60
C ASN A 76 -0.39 -26.18 -4.42
N SER A 77 0.30 -26.15 -3.28
CA SER A 77 1.19 -25.03 -2.91
C SER A 77 2.40 -24.86 -3.86
N ALA A 78 2.80 -25.87 -4.59
CA ALA A 78 3.87 -25.74 -5.60
C ALA A 78 3.34 -25.02 -6.86
N LEU A 79 2.17 -25.41 -7.33
CA LEU A 79 1.49 -24.77 -8.47
C LEU A 79 1.12 -23.33 -8.14
N LEU A 80 0.56 -23.08 -6.95
CA LEU A 80 0.23 -21.74 -6.48
C LEU A 80 1.44 -20.81 -6.46
N ARG A 81 2.59 -21.29 -5.96
CA ARG A 81 3.84 -20.51 -5.94
C ARG A 81 4.36 -20.21 -7.34
N ASP A 82 4.33 -21.20 -8.23
CA ASP A 82 4.77 -21.02 -9.61
C ASP A 82 3.92 -19.96 -10.33
N VAL A 83 2.59 -20.13 -10.31
CA VAL A 83 1.66 -19.18 -10.94
C VAL A 83 1.80 -17.77 -10.35
N SER A 84 1.87 -17.65 -9.03
CA SER A 84 2.05 -16.36 -8.35
C SER A 84 3.39 -15.70 -8.71
N ALA A 85 4.47 -16.46 -8.79
CA ALA A 85 5.77 -15.93 -9.19
C ALA A 85 5.75 -15.42 -10.63
N ARG A 86 5.21 -16.20 -11.56
CA ARG A 86 5.10 -15.83 -12.99
C ARG A 86 4.22 -14.61 -13.20
N LEU A 87 3.16 -14.42 -12.42
CA LEU A 87 2.33 -13.21 -12.47
C LEU A 87 3.13 -11.98 -12.05
N ARG A 88 3.86 -12.06 -10.93
CA ARG A 88 4.72 -10.96 -10.47
C ARG A 88 5.85 -10.66 -11.46
N GLU A 89 6.50 -11.67 -11.99
CA GLU A 89 7.53 -11.53 -13.03
C GLU A 89 6.96 -10.88 -14.30
N ALA A 90 5.75 -11.25 -14.73
CA ALA A 90 5.08 -10.64 -15.85
C ALA A 90 4.87 -9.13 -15.64
N ILE A 91 4.37 -8.73 -14.47
CA ILE A 91 4.18 -7.31 -14.11
C ILE A 91 5.53 -6.59 -14.09
N MET A 92 6.56 -7.19 -13.47
CA MET A 92 7.87 -6.57 -13.34
C MET A 92 8.62 -6.46 -14.67
N ALA A 93 8.36 -7.33 -15.64
CA ALA A 93 8.99 -7.30 -16.95
C ALA A 93 8.44 -6.20 -17.87
N GLU A 94 7.14 -5.85 -17.71
CA GLU A 94 6.53 -4.85 -18.59
C GLU A 94 6.92 -3.42 -18.23
N LYS A 95 7.04 -2.57 -19.25
CA LYS A 95 7.31 -1.15 -19.04
C LYS A 95 6.01 -0.44 -18.66
N MET A 96 6.06 0.35 -17.59
CA MET A 96 4.96 1.24 -17.24
C MET A 96 4.74 2.28 -18.34
N PRO A 97 3.50 2.62 -18.74
CA PRO A 97 3.22 3.69 -19.71
C PRO A 97 3.92 5.00 -19.37
N GLN A 98 4.44 5.69 -20.38
CA GLN A 98 5.30 6.85 -20.18
C GLN A 98 4.56 8.00 -19.45
N ASP A 99 3.31 8.25 -19.80
CA ASP A 99 2.46 9.26 -19.18
C ASP A 99 2.21 8.99 -17.68
N LEU A 100 2.06 7.73 -17.30
CA LEU A 100 1.96 7.35 -15.88
C LEU A 100 3.31 7.54 -15.16
N GLN A 101 4.44 7.18 -15.79
CA GLN A 101 5.78 7.45 -15.25
C GLN A 101 5.99 8.95 -15.06
N ASP A 102 5.64 9.76 -16.05
CA ASP A 102 5.77 11.21 -16.02
C ASP A 102 4.92 11.83 -14.89
N ALA A 103 3.71 11.31 -14.71
CA ALA A 103 2.81 11.75 -13.63
C ALA A 103 3.41 11.45 -12.24
N ILE A 104 3.93 10.23 -12.01
CA ILE A 104 4.58 9.86 -10.74
C ILE A 104 5.82 10.71 -10.51
N GLY A 105 6.67 10.89 -11.54
CA GLY A 105 7.87 11.71 -11.45
C GLY A 105 7.57 13.17 -11.14
N ALA A 106 6.58 13.76 -11.81
CA ALA A 106 6.14 15.13 -11.56
C ALA A 106 5.58 15.30 -10.12
N ALA A 107 4.81 14.33 -9.63
CA ALA A 107 4.30 14.36 -8.26
C ALA A 107 5.44 14.26 -7.23
N TYR A 108 6.47 13.46 -7.48
CA TYR A 108 7.63 13.38 -6.61
C TYR A 108 8.44 14.71 -6.58
N VAL A 109 8.64 15.34 -7.72
CA VAL A 109 9.28 16.67 -7.79
C VAL A 109 8.44 17.71 -7.03
N GLU A 110 7.13 17.65 -7.16
CA GLU A 110 6.24 18.55 -6.43
C GLU A 110 6.26 18.28 -4.93
N LEU A 111 6.34 17.00 -4.51
CA LEU A 111 6.53 16.63 -3.10
C LEU A 111 7.80 17.26 -2.54
N GLY A 112 8.91 17.19 -3.27
CA GLY A 112 10.17 17.81 -2.89
C GLY A 112 10.05 19.33 -2.68
N LYS A 113 9.35 20.04 -3.57
CA LYS A 113 9.08 21.48 -3.42
C LYS A 113 8.26 21.79 -2.15
N ARG A 114 7.24 20.98 -1.86
CA ARG A 114 6.37 21.17 -0.68
C ARG A 114 7.12 21.00 0.63
N VAL A 115 8.10 20.11 0.67
CA VAL A 115 8.89 19.86 1.89
C VAL A 115 10.21 20.63 1.94
N GLY A 116 10.57 21.35 0.87
CA GLY A 116 11.81 22.12 0.78
C GLY A 116 13.06 21.27 0.54
N GLU A 117 12.92 20.07 -0.01
CA GLU A 117 14.01 19.13 -0.32
C GLU A 117 13.97 18.77 -1.82
N GLU A 118 15.09 18.85 -2.53
CA GLU A 118 15.13 18.54 -3.95
C GLU A 118 14.85 17.05 -4.25
N ASN A 119 15.26 16.16 -3.37
CA ASN A 119 15.17 14.72 -3.55
C ASN A 119 14.85 14.02 -2.21
N PRO A 120 13.61 14.19 -1.68
CA PRO A 120 13.26 13.68 -0.36
C PRO A 120 13.23 12.16 -0.29
N TYR A 121 13.59 11.59 0.86
CA TYR A 121 13.33 10.18 1.13
C TYR A 121 11.86 9.94 1.37
N VAL A 122 11.33 8.88 0.75
CA VAL A 122 9.94 8.45 0.89
C VAL A 122 9.82 6.99 1.27
N ALA A 123 8.67 6.65 1.87
CA ALA A 123 8.18 5.29 1.95
C ALA A 123 7.21 5.03 0.80
N VAL A 124 7.35 3.89 0.11
CA VAL A 124 6.39 3.42 -0.90
C VAL A 124 5.70 2.18 -0.34
N ARG A 125 4.35 2.21 -0.28
CA ARG A 125 3.55 1.19 0.42
C ARG A 125 2.35 0.80 -0.42
N SER A 126 2.04 -0.48 -0.48
CA SER A 126 0.80 -0.94 -1.12
C SER A 126 -0.44 -0.61 -0.28
N SER A 127 -1.55 -0.32 -0.93
CA SER A 127 -2.86 -0.03 -0.34
C SER A 127 -3.94 -0.66 -1.22
N ALA A 128 -4.49 -1.80 -0.80
CA ALA A 128 -5.49 -2.52 -1.58
C ALA A 128 -6.87 -1.85 -1.45
N THR A 129 -7.61 -1.80 -2.55
CA THR A 129 -8.98 -1.27 -2.56
C THR A 129 -9.98 -2.21 -1.87
N ALA A 130 -9.63 -3.48 -1.75
CA ALA A 130 -10.45 -4.51 -1.10
C ALA A 130 -9.97 -4.88 0.32
N GLU A 131 -9.05 -4.11 0.93
CA GLU A 131 -8.39 -4.45 2.20
C GLU A 131 -9.35 -4.45 3.40
N ASP A 132 -10.35 -3.58 3.38
CA ASP A 132 -11.31 -3.34 4.48
C ASP A 132 -12.69 -3.95 4.23
N LEU A 133 -12.82 -4.95 3.35
CA LEU A 133 -14.09 -5.65 3.22
C LEU A 133 -14.36 -6.46 4.51
N PRO A 134 -15.61 -6.47 5.03
CA PRO A 134 -15.94 -7.09 6.32
C PRO A 134 -15.50 -8.54 6.48
N ASP A 135 -15.43 -9.26 5.36
CA ASP A 135 -15.08 -10.68 5.29
C ASP A 135 -13.70 -10.94 4.65
N ALA A 136 -12.92 -9.89 4.35
CA ALA A 136 -11.65 -9.99 3.62
C ALA A 136 -10.53 -9.26 4.36
N SER A 137 -9.70 -9.99 5.12
CA SER A 137 -8.52 -9.44 5.76
C SER A 137 -7.27 -9.70 4.91
N PHE A 138 -6.83 -8.69 4.16
CA PHE A 138 -5.52 -8.67 3.51
C PHE A 138 -4.42 -8.14 4.46
N ALA A 139 -4.67 -8.13 5.76
CA ALA A 139 -3.73 -7.63 6.76
C ALA A 139 -2.39 -8.37 6.69
N GLY A 140 -1.29 -7.63 6.70
CA GLY A 140 0.07 -8.18 6.70
C GLY A 140 0.57 -8.75 5.36
N GLN A 141 -0.17 -8.55 4.26
CA GLN A 141 0.22 -9.02 2.93
C GLN A 141 0.85 -7.92 2.06
N GLN A 142 1.11 -6.75 2.63
CA GLN A 142 1.44 -5.56 1.87
C GLN A 142 2.89 -5.18 2.03
N ASP A 143 3.53 -4.92 0.89
CA ASP A 143 4.92 -4.51 0.84
C ASP A 143 5.08 -3.03 1.25
N THR A 144 6.14 -2.79 2.01
CA THR A 144 6.58 -1.45 2.41
C THR A 144 8.06 -1.30 2.06
N TYR A 145 8.36 -0.29 1.26
CA TYR A 145 9.72 0.07 0.88
C TYR A 145 10.08 1.39 1.53
N LEU A 146 11.03 1.36 2.44
CA LEU A 146 11.52 2.55 3.16
C LEU A 146 12.78 3.10 2.50
N ASN A 147 13.10 4.34 2.82
CA ASN A 147 14.31 5.03 2.35
C ASN A 147 14.44 5.07 0.82
N VAL A 148 13.31 5.13 0.12
CA VAL A 148 13.28 5.24 -1.33
C VAL A 148 13.57 6.68 -1.74
N GLN A 149 14.40 6.89 -2.76
CA GLN A 149 14.81 8.21 -3.24
C GLN A 149 15.00 8.19 -4.76
N GLY A 150 14.57 9.26 -5.42
CA GLY A 150 14.66 9.40 -6.87
C GLY A 150 13.45 8.86 -7.62
N ALA A 151 13.01 9.63 -8.64
CA ALA A 151 11.78 9.33 -9.39
C ALA A 151 11.79 7.94 -10.03
N GLU A 152 12.89 7.53 -10.65
CA GLU A 152 13.00 6.22 -11.28
C GLU A 152 12.85 5.08 -10.26
N THR A 153 13.48 5.22 -9.09
CA THR A 153 13.38 4.23 -8.01
C THR A 153 11.95 4.16 -7.47
N ILE A 154 11.29 5.31 -7.31
CA ILE A 154 9.89 5.36 -6.85
C ILE A 154 8.97 4.67 -7.85
N ILE A 155 9.12 4.94 -9.16
CA ILE A 155 8.36 4.27 -10.22
C ILE A 155 8.55 2.75 -10.16
N ALA A 156 9.80 2.28 -9.95
CA ALA A 156 10.08 0.87 -9.78
C ALA A 156 9.38 0.29 -8.55
N LYS A 157 9.41 1.00 -7.40
CA LYS A 157 8.75 0.56 -6.17
C LYS A 157 7.21 0.60 -6.26
N VAL A 158 6.64 1.55 -6.98
CA VAL A 158 5.21 1.53 -7.30
C VAL A 158 4.84 0.27 -8.11
N LYS A 159 5.67 -0.11 -9.09
CA LYS A 159 5.46 -1.33 -9.87
C LYS A 159 5.62 -2.60 -9.00
N GLU A 160 6.58 -2.63 -8.08
CA GLU A 160 6.70 -3.71 -7.10
C GLU A 160 5.46 -3.80 -6.19
N CYS A 161 4.93 -2.66 -5.73
CA CYS A 161 3.64 -2.64 -5.03
C CYS A 161 2.53 -3.28 -5.88
N TYR A 162 2.43 -2.94 -7.17
CA TYR A 162 1.44 -3.54 -8.06
C TYR A 162 1.61 -5.05 -8.19
N ALA A 163 2.86 -5.53 -8.29
CA ALA A 163 3.17 -6.95 -8.32
C ALA A 163 2.79 -7.67 -7.01
N SER A 164 2.86 -7.00 -5.86
CA SER A 164 2.51 -7.59 -4.56
C SER A 164 1.04 -8.02 -4.46
N CYS A 165 0.18 -7.51 -5.36
CA CYS A 165 -1.19 -8.00 -5.51
C CYS A 165 -1.27 -9.52 -5.82
N PHE A 166 -0.19 -10.11 -6.31
CA PHE A 166 -0.09 -11.50 -6.73
C PHE A 166 0.88 -12.33 -5.88
N THR A 167 0.97 -12.04 -4.57
CA THR A 167 1.61 -12.98 -3.64
C THR A 167 0.80 -14.26 -3.54
N ASP A 168 1.46 -15.38 -3.21
CA ASP A 168 0.82 -16.70 -3.05
C ASP A 168 -0.42 -16.62 -2.16
N ARG A 169 -0.29 -15.94 -1.02
CA ARG A 169 -1.36 -15.76 -0.05
C ARG A 169 -2.52 -14.93 -0.64
N ALA A 170 -2.23 -13.88 -1.39
CA ALA A 170 -3.24 -13.02 -2.00
C ALA A 170 -4.00 -13.76 -3.12
N VAL A 171 -3.30 -14.54 -3.93
CA VAL A 171 -3.90 -15.39 -4.97
C VAL A 171 -4.76 -16.49 -4.34
N TYR A 172 -4.22 -17.21 -3.34
CA TYR A 172 -4.97 -18.23 -2.59
C TYR A 172 -6.28 -17.69 -2.01
N TYR A 173 -6.18 -16.56 -1.33
CA TYR A 173 -7.33 -15.93 -0.68
C TYR A 173 -8.43 -15.57 -1.70
N ARG A 174 -8.06 -14.88 -2.79
CA ARG A 174 -9.03 -14.49 -3.84
C ARG A 174 -9.70 -15.69 -4.48
N GLU A 175 -8.93 -16.74 -4.78
CA GLU A 175 -9.48 -17.98 -5.33
C GLU A 175 -10.50 -18.62 -4.38
N LYS A 176 -10.18 -18.69 -3.08
CA LYS A 176 -11.10 -19.23 -2.06
C LYS A 176 -12.38 -18.42 -1.88
N GLN A 177 -12.30 -17.11 -2.09
CA GLN A 177 -13.45 -16.20 -1.99
C GLN A 177 -14.21 -16.02 -3.31
N GLY A 178 -13.71 -16.57 -4.42
CA GLY A 178 -14.31 -16.43 -5.74
C GLY A 178 -14.19 -15.02 -6.35
N PHE A 179 -13.17 -14.24 -5.96
CA PHE A 179 -12.90 -12.95 -6.56
C PHE A 179 -12.13 -13.11 -7.88
N ASP A 180 -12.50 -12.33 -8.89
CA ASP A 180 -11.67 -12.21 -10.10
C ASP A 180 -10.33 -11.54 -9.73
N HIS A 181 -9.25 -12.23 -10.10
CA HIS A 181 -7.89 -11.78 -9.77
C HIS A 181 -7.50 -10.47 -10.45
N ILE A 182 -8.09 -10.16 -11.60
CA ILE A 182 -7.76 -8.97 -12.39
C ILE A 182 -8.57 -7.75 -11.94
N GLU A 183 -9.80 -7.98 -11.46
CA GLU A 183 -10.68 -6.89 -11.01
C GLU A 183 -10.19 -6.21 -9.72
N VAL A 184 -9.46 -6.95 -8.88
CA VAL A 184 -8.86 -6.39 -7.66
C VAL A 184 -7.74 -5.44 -8.03
N ALA A 185 -7.94 -4.17 -7.71
CA ALA A 185 -6.96 -3.13 -7.99
C ALA A 185 -6.15 -2.77 -6.73
N LEU A 186 -4.97 -2.22 -6.96
CA LEU A 186 -4.07 -1.80 -5.91
C LEU A 186 -3.61 -0.36 -6.15
N SER A 187 -3.53 0.39 -5.08
CA SER A 187 -2.93 1.71 -5.00
C SER A 187 -1.53 1.60 -4.38
N ALA A 188 -0.65 2.51 -4.71
CA ALA A 188 0.63 2.68 -4.03
C ALA A 188 0.70 4.06 -3.38
N VAL A 189 0.96 4.08 -2.09
CA VAL A 189 1.18 5.29 -1.29
C VAL A 189 2.65 5.70 -1.42
N VAL A 190 2.91 6.94 -1.77
CA VAL A 190 4.24 7.56 -1.73
C VAL A 190 4.20 8.64 -0.68
N GLN A 191 4.87 8.44 0.44
CA GLN A 191 4.80 9.32 1.60
C GLN A 191 6.20 9.71 2.07
N MET A 192 6.40 10.99 2.40
CA MET A 192 7.66 11.48 2.97
C MET A 192 8.07 10.67 4.21
N MET A 193 9.35 10.29 4.27
CA MET A 193 9.91 9.61 5.44
C MET A 193 10.04 10.56 6.63
N VAL A 194 9.75 10.01 7.82
CA VAL A 194 10.06 10.67 9.09
C VAL A 194 11.17 9.88 9.78
N PHE A 195 12.35 10.47 9.88
CA PHE A 195 13.50 9.87 10.59
C PHE A 195 13.35 10.09 12.10
N SER A 196 12.48 9.31 12.70
CA SER A 196 12.15 9.42 14.12
C SER A 196 13.29 8.94 15.03
N LYS A 197 13.50 9.62 16.15
CA LYS A 197 14.38 9.12 17.25
C LYS A 197 13.75 7.97 18.00
N SER A 198 12.43 8.02 18.15
CA SER A 198 11.60 6.96 18.72
C SER A 198 10.27 6.92 17.98
N ALA A 199 9.70 5.74 17.88
CA ALA A 199 8.40 5.50 17.27
C ALA A 199 7.67 4.40 18.03
N GLY A 200 6.35 4.34 17.83
CA GLY A 200 5.55 3.32 18.50
C GLY A 200 4.17 3.16 17.89
N VAL A 201 3.44 2.23 18.45
CA VAL A 201 2.04 1.97 18.13
C VAL A 201 1.21 2.18 19.40
N MET A 202 0.09 2.86 19.26
CA MET A 202 -0.84 3.10 20.35
C MET A 202 -2.20 2.50 20.03
N PHE A 203 -2.71 1.69 20.95
CA PHE A 203 -4.04 1.11 20.88
C PHE A 203 -4.93 1.75 21.94
N THR A 204 -6.07 2.28 21.54
CA THR A 204 -7.06 2.87 22.45
C THR A 204 -7.94 1.85 23.16
N VAL A 205 -7.71 0.58 22.90
CA VAL A 205 -8.33 -0.58 23.57
C VAL A 205 -7.27 -1.67 23.71
N ASN A 206 -7.32 -2.44 24.77
CA ASN A 206 -6.47 -3.62 24.89
C ASN A 206 -6.97 -4.71 23.90
N VAL A 207 -6.23 -4.89 22.79
CA VAL A 207 -6.63 -5.81 21.72
C VAL A 207 -6.67 -7.27 22.14
N ALA A 208 -5.97 -7.66 23.22
CA ALA A 208 -5.97 -9.03 23.72
C ALA A 208 -7.17 -9.34 24.63
N THR A 209 -7.66 -8.36 25.39
CA THR A 209 -8.72 -8.55 26.39
C THR A 209 -10.03 -7.85 26.05
N GLY A 210 -10.01 -6.89 25.09
CA GLY A 210 -11.15 -6.03 24.77
C GLY A 210 -11.40 -4.93 25.83
N ASP A 211 -10.51 -4.75 26.82
CA ASP A 211 -10.63 -3.71 27.84
C ASP A 211 -10.40 -2.33 27.21
N ASP A 212 -11.40 -1.47 27.29
CA ASP A 212 -11.40 -0.11 26.76
C ASP A 212 -11.04 0.98 27.80
N ASN A 213 -10.78 0.60 29.05
CA ASN A 213 -10.38 1.54 30.10
C ASN A 213 -8.90 1.94 30.01
N ASN A 214 -8.12 1.23 29.23
CA ASN A 214 -6.68 1.44 29.09
C ASN A 214 -6.26 1.72 27.66
N ILE A 215 -5.21 2.54 27.54
CA ILE A 215 -4.45 2.74 26.30
C ILE A 215 -3.17 1.89 26.41
N LEU A 216 -2.87 1.11 25.40
CA LEU A 216 -1.61 0.39 25.29
C LEU A 216 -0.69 1.11 24.31
N ILE A 217 0.57 1.31 24.70
CA ILE A 217 1.60 1.91 23.84
C ILE A 217 2.78 0.96 23.80
N GLU A 218 3.21 0.62 22.61
CA GLU A 218 4.46 -0.11 22.35
C GLU A 218 5.39 0.82 21.60
N ALA A 219 6.58 1.10 22.15
CA ALA A 219 7.52 2.06 21.60
C ALA A 219 8.96 1.57 21.65
N ALA A 220 9.76 1.99 20.66
CA ALA A 220 11.20 1.72 20.63
C ALA A 220 11.96 2.88 19.99
N PHE A 221 13.28 2.89 20.11
CA PHE A 221 14.12 3.82 19.37
C PHE A 221 14.15 3.48 17.87
N GLY A 222 14.22 4.51 17.03
CA GLY A 222 14.31 4.40 15.58
C GLY A 222 12.95 4.45 14.88
N LEU A 223 12.87 3.81 13.70
CA LEU A 223 11.68 3.84 12.84
C LEU A 223 10.58 2.94 13.39
N GLY A 224 9.33 3.35 13.22
CA GLY A 224 8.15 2.59 13.63
C GLY A 224 8.04 1.21 12.97
N GLU A 225 8.64 1.03 11.80
CA GLU A 225 8.68 -0.26 11.11
C GLU A 225 9.32 -1.37 11.97
N TYR A 226 10.33 -1.05 12.78
CA TYR A 226 10.97 -2.03 13.67
C TYR A 226 10.03 -2.57 14.74
N VAL A 227 9.12 -1.73 15.25
CA VAL A 227 8.09 -2.14 16.20
C VAL A 227 7.03 -2.97 15.49
N VAL A 228 6.55 -2.52 14.33
CA VAL A 228 5.49 -3.19 13.56
C VAL A 228 5.92 -4.58 13.06
N GLN A 229 7.17 -4.73 12.63
CA GLN A 229 7.72 -6.02 12.19
C GLN A 229 8.16 -6.93 13.33
N GLY A 230 8.16 -6.45 14.58
CA GLY A 230 8.65 -7.22 15.73
C GLY A 230 10.17 -7.51 15.69
N THR A 231 10.94 -6.68 14.97
CA THR A 231 12.42 -6.84 14.88
C THR A 231 13.13 -6.31 16.11
N VAL A 232 12.45 -5.55 16.94
CA VAL A 232 12.92 -5.05 18.24
C VAL A 232 11.90 -5.42 19.32
N THR A 233 12.37 -5.58 20.55
CA THR A 233 11.48 -5.70 21.73
C THR A 233 11.13 -4.29 22.17
N PRO A 234 9.85 -3.86 22.05
CA PRO A 234 9.45 -2.51 22.46
C PRO A 234 9.30 -2.40 23.96
N ASP A 235 9.42 -1.18 24.48
CA ASP A 235 8.91 -0.81 25.78
C ASP A 235 7.38 -0.78 25.73
N ASN A 236 6.74 -1.30 26.79
CA ASN A 236 5.28 -1.39 26.88
C ASN A 236 4.77 -0.47 28.00
N TYR A 237 3.80 0.35 27.65
CA TYR A 237 3.13 1.27 28.58
C TYR A 237 1.64 0.99 28.58
N THR A 238 1.07 0.92 29.79
CA THR A 238 -0.38 0.87 29.99
C THR A 238 -0.80 2.16 30.68
N VAL A 239 -1.67 2.93 30.05
CA VAL A 239 -2.14 4.22 30.54
C VAL A 239 -3.64 4.14 30.78
N SER A 240 -4.09 4.39 32.02
CA SER A 240 -5.50 4.48 32.34
C SER A 240 -6.13 5.71 31.68
N LYS A 241 -7.35 5.57 31.20
CA LYS A 241 -8.16 6.69 30.66
C LYS A 241 -8.86 7.52 31.76
N HIS A 242 -8.74 7.09 33.02
CA HIS A 242 -9.38 7.70 34.18
C HIS A 242 -8.36 8.29 35.15
#